data_526098359eb4535e7131c7e203746144
#
_entry.id   526098359eb4535e7131c7e203746144
#
_cell.length_a   1.000
_cell.length_b   1.000
_cell.length_c   1.000
_cell.angle_alpha   90.00
_cell.angle_beta   90.00
_cell.angle_gamma   90.00
#
_symmetry.space_group_name_H-M   'P 1'
#
loop_
_entity.id
_entity.type
_entity.pdbx_description
1 polymer ?
#
loop_
_entity_poly.entity_id
_entity_poly.type
_entity_poly.pdbx_seq_one_letter_code
_entity_poly.pdbx_strand_id
1 'polypeptide(L)'
;VSYLQHVTLTTGHQRRSSLSEDEFRSAVAETKLSDRTRQAAHRVLVNGWTRKAAGESAGRTTQWASQAAARVVEAHRGLMSCPAGWEIVTVRLPVEDAADVRELERDRLDAFLIEKSA
;
A
#
# COMPACT_ATOMS: atom_id res chain seq x y z
N VAL A 1 -18.79 2.29 2.73
CA VAL A 1 -18.76 2.52 3.03
C VAL A 1 -18.57 2.80 4.30
N SER A 2 -19.07 2.76 4.69
CA SER A 2 -19.00 3.03 5.93
C SER A 2 -17.73 2.82 6.49
N TYR A 3 -17.13 1.89 6.18
CA TYR A 3 -15.98 1.67 6.78
C TYR A 3 -15.08 2.82 6.82
N LEU A 4 -15.30 3.71 6.04
CA LEU A 4 -14.54 4.79 6.02
C LEU A 4 -14.53 5.46 7.23
N GLN A 5 -15.55 5.66 7.70
CA GLN A 5 -15.64 6.38 8.76
C GLN A 5 -14.97 5.84 9.82
N HIS A 6 -15.00 4.73 9.99
CA HIS A 6 -14.43 4.23 11.10
C HIS A 6 -12.99 4.53 11.05
N VAL A 7 -12.57 4.78 10.01
CA VAL A 7 -11.24 5.00 9.85
C VAL A 7 -10.89 6.15 10.57
N THR A 8 -11.60 7.05 10.33
CA THR A 8 -11.29 8.22 10.86
C THR A 8 -11.19 8.21 12.23
N LEU A 9 -11.92 7.67 12.69
CA LEU A 9 -11.96 7.76 13.93
C LEU A 9 -10.87 7.58 14.55
N THR A 10 -10.26 7.17 14.07
CA THR A 10 -9.21 6.81 14.65
C THR A 10 -8.58 7.89 15.02
N THR A 11 -8.75 8.60 14.52
CA THR A 11 -8.29 9.60 14.79
C THR A 11 -7.28 9.70 15.51
N GLY A 12 -6.81 9.84 15.37
CA GLY A 12 -5.82 10.14 15.94
C GLY A 12 -5.14 9.68 16.99
N HIS A 13 -5.54 9.52 17.89
CA HIS A 13 -4.77 9.30 18.90
C HIS A 13 -4.18 8.04 18.83
N GLN A 14 -4.07 7.61 17.91
CA GLN A 14 -3.63 6.54 17.95
C GLN A 14 -2.61 6.13 17.48
N ARG A 15 -1.91 5.89 17.82
CA ARG A 15 -0.94 5.32 17.51
C ARG A 15 -1.27 4.07 17.22
N ARG A 16 -2.09 3.74 16.63
CA ARG A 16 -2.50 2.61 16.37
C ARG A 16 -1.89 2.11 15.22
N SER A 17 -1.87 0.85 14.92
CA SER A 17 -1.31 0.26 13.72
C SER A 17 -2.11 0.77 12.54
N SER A 18 -1.45 1.01 11.43
CA SER A 18 -2.07 1.48 10.22
C SER A 18 -2.59 0.34 9.37
N LEU A 19 -1.98 -0.84 9.45
CA LEU A 19 -2.38 -2.00 8.67
C LEU A 19 -2.52 -3.21 9.57
N SER A 20 -3.38 -4.13 9.18
CA SER A 20 -3.48 -5.40 9.87
C SER A 20 -2.33 -6.29 9.37
N GLU A 21 -2.10 -7.39 10.04
CA GLU A 21 -1.07 -8.33 9.64
C GLU A 21 -1.33 -8.85 8.23
N ASP A 22 -2.58 -9.17 7.90
CA ASP A 22 -2.92 -9.68 6.58
C ASP A 22 -2.75 -8.62 5.50
N GLU A 23 -3.14 -7.39 5.79
CA GLU A 23 -2.97 -6.29 4.85
C GLU A 23 -1.50 -6.06 4.58
N PHE A 24 -0.68 -6.11 5.64
CA PHE A 24 0.75 -5.91 5.51
C PHE A 24 1.36 -7.02 4.64
N ARG A 25 0.99 -8.25 4.91
CA ARG A 25 1.54 -9.39 4.15
C ARG A 25 1.19 -9.30 2.66
N SER A 26 -0.03 -8.91 2.36
CA SER A 26 -0.45 -8.77 0.97
C SER A 26 0.31 -7.64 0.28
N ALA A 27 0.50 -6.53 0.99
CA ALA A 27 1.21 -5.40 0.40
C ALA A 27 2.68 -5.73 0.16
N VAL A 28 3.31 -6.41 1.12
CA VAL A 28 4.71 -6.75 1.00
C VAL A 28 4.94 -7.71 -0.18
N ALA A 29 3.99 -8.58 -0.46
CA ALA A 29 4.10 -9.51 -1.57
C ALA A 29 4.22 -8.78 -2.90
N GLU A 30 3.76 -7.50 -2.96
CA GLU A 30 3.84 -6.72 -4.17
C GLU A 30 5.15 -5.92 -4.25
N THR A 31 6.03 -6.06 -3.28
CA THR A 31 7.27 -5.28 -3.25
C THR A 31 8.46 -6.22 -3.16
N LYS A 32 9.65 -5.66 -3.34
CA LYS A 32 10.85 -6.45 -3.19
C LYS A 32 11.69 -5.81 -2.11
N LEU A 33 11.28 -5.97 -0.89
CA LEU A 33 11.99 -5.37 0.22
C LEU A 33 12.94 -6.37 0.86
N SER A 34 14.08 -5.86 1.36
CA SER A 34 14.99 -6.70 2.10
C SER A 34 14.32 -7.06 3.43
N ASP A 35 14.82 -8.09 4.09
CA ASP A 35 14.26 -8.51 5.37
C ASP A 35 14.30 -7.39 6.40
N ARG A 36 15.40 -6.64 6.44
CA ARG A 36 15.53 -5.56 7.41
C ARG A 36 14.51 -4.45 7.14
N THR A 37 14.32 -4.08 5.88
CA THR A 37 13.36 -3.05 5.51
C THR A 37 11.96 -3.52 5.82
N ARG A 38 11.64 -4.78 5.51
CA ARG A 38 10.33 -5.31 5.77
C ARG A 38 10.03 -5.34 7.26
N GLN A 39 11.00 -5.73 8.09
CA GLN A 39 10.80 -5.74 9.52
C GLN A 39 10.54 -4.35 10.08
N ALA A 40 11.27 -3.36 9.61
CA ALA A 40 11.07 -2.00 10.09
C ALA A 40 9.67 -1.49 9.71
N ALA A 41 9.26 -1.77 8.47
CA ALA A 41 7.93 -1.37 8.03
C ALA A 41 6.85 -2.08 8.84
N HIS A 42 7.06 -3.36 9.16
CA HIS A 42 6.11 -4.13 9.95
C HIS A 42 5.95 -3.52 11.34
N ARG A 43 7.07 -3.15 11.97
CA ARG A 43 7.01 -2.56 13.30
C ARG A 43 6.24 -1.26 13.31
N VAL A 44 6.44 -0.45 12.29
CA VAL A 44 5.73 0.83 12.22
C VAL A 44 4.25 0.64 11.87
N LEU A 45 3.96 -0.16 10.86
CA LEU A 45 2.60 -0.23 10.32
C LEU A 45 1.70 -1.21 11.02
N VAL A 46 2.24 -2.30 11.52
CA VAL A 46 1.43 -3.32 12.18
C VAL A 46 1.54 -3.20 13.70
N ASN A 47 2.74 -3.06 14.22
CA ASN A 47 2.95 -3.01 15.66
C ASN A 47 2.79 -1.63 16.29
N GLY A 48 2.69 -0.60 15.48
CA GLY A 48 2.46 0.75 16.01
C GLY A 48 3.69 1.45 16.56
N TRP A 49 4.89 0.98 16.20
CA TRP A 49 6.10 1.63 16.67
C TRP A 49 6.25 2.99 15.99
N THR A 50 6.99 3.88 16.66
CA THR A 50 7.31 5.14 16.01
C THR A 50 8.39 4.86 14.97
N ARG A 51 8.49 5.74 13.98
CA ARG A 51 9.52 5.58 12.96
C ARG A 51 10.90 5.73 13.53
N LYS A 52 11.04 6.55 14.57
CA LYS A 52 12.32 6.73 15.23
C LYS A 52 12.75 5.42 15.89
N ALA A 53 11.86 4.78 16.63
CA ALA A 53 12.18 3.53 17.31
C ALA A 53 12.51 2.42 16.31
N ALA A 54 11.75 2.35 15.23
CA ALA A 54 11.98 1.32 14.21
C ALA A 54 13.32 1.54 13.52
N GLY A 55 13.67 2.80 13.24
CA GLY A 55 14.94 3.10 12.62
C GLY A 55 16.10 2.76 13.54
N GLU A 56 16.01 3.15 14.80
CA GLU A 56 17.06 2.86 15.76
C GLU A 56 17.26 1.37 15.95
N SER A 57 16.19 0.63 16.00
CA SER A 57 16.26 -0.82 16.17
C SER A 57 16.99 -1.49 15.02
N ALA A 58 16.92 -0.91 13.84
CA ALA A 58 17.61 -1.45 12.68
C ALA A 58 18.99 -0.86 12.49
N GLY A 59 19.40 0.06 13.35
CA GLY A 59 20.69 0.75 13.18
C GLY A 59 20.63 1.74 12.04
N ARG A 60 19.46 2.30 11.78
CA ARG A 60 19.25 3.24 10.69
C ARG A 60 18.59 4.51 11.19
N THR A 61 18.27 5.41 10.28
CA THR A 61 17.69 6.69 10.63
C THR A 61 16.18 6.62 10.67
N THR A 62 15.58 7.65 11.27
CA THR A 62 14.12 7.79 11.25
C THR A 62 13.63 7.92 9.83
N GLN A 63 14.36 8.65 8.98
CA GLN A 63 13.96 8.84 7.61
C GLN A 63 13.94 7.51 6.84
N TRP A 64 14.94 6.66 7.10
CA TRP A 64 14.99 5.35 6.46
C TRP A 64 13.73 4.53 6.83
N ALA A 65 13.35 4.56 8.11
CA ALA A 65 12.17 3.82 8.56
C ALA A 65 10.90 4.40 7.94
N SER A 66 10.85 5.73 7.79
CA SER A 66 9.70 6.37 7.14
C SER A 66 9.58 5.94 5.69
N GLN A 67 10.71 5.84 4.99
CA GLN A 67 10.68 5.41 3.61
C GLN A 67 10.29 3.94 3.49
N ALA A 68 10.74 3.10 4.43
CA ALA A 68 10.36 1.69 4.42
C ALA A 68 8.85 1.56 4.59
N ALA A 69 8.26 2.29 5.54
CA ALA A 69 6.83 2.24 5.77
C ALA A 69 6.07 2.79 4.56
N ALA A 70 6.57 3.86 3.95
CA ALA A 70 5.91 4.48 2.82
C ALA A 70 5.81 3.54 1.63
N ARG A 71 6.83 2.71 1.41
CA ARG A 71 6.82 1.78 0.28
C ARG A 71 5.71 0.74 0.46
N VAL A 72 5.49 0.28 1.69
CA VAL A 72 4.45 -0.69 1.95
C VAL A 72 3.07 -0.05 1.85
N VAL A 73 2.94 1.19 2.34
CA VAL A 73 1.67 1.92 2.25
C VAL A 73 1.28 2.14 0.80
N GLU A 74 2.25 2.46 -0.06
CA GLU A 74 1.97 2.66 -1.46
C GLU A 74 1.50 1.36 -2.13
N ALA A 75 2.13 0.25 -1.78
CA ALA A 75 1.72 -1.04 -2.34
C ALA A 75 0.31 -1.40 -1.87
N HIS A 76 0.00 -1.14 -0.59
CA HIS A 76 -1.32 -1.40 -0.06
C HIS A 76 -2.38 -0.55 -0.75
N ARG A 77 -2.04 0.73 -1.00
CA ARG A 77 -2.97 1.63 -1.65
C ARG A 77 -3.27 1.14 -3.07
N GLY A 78 -2.26 0.63 -3.76
CA GLY A 78 -2.47 0.05 -5.09
C GLY A 78 -3.40 -1.14 -5.05
N LEU A 79 -3.24 -2.02 -4.04
CA LEU A 79 -4.11 -3.18 -3.92
C LEU A 79 -5.54 -2.77 -3.60
N MET A 80 -5.71 -1.74 -2.78
CA MET A 80 -7.05 -1.30 -2.40
C MET A 80 -7.80 -0.71 -3.59
N SER A 81 -7.10 -0.22 -4.60
CA SER A 81 -7.76 0.35 -5.75
C SER A 81 -8.00 -0.69 -6.85
N CYS A 82 -7.65 -1.96 -6.60
CA CYS A 82 -7.79 -3.02 -7.59
C CYS A 82 -9.10 -3.78 -7.33
N PRO A 83 -10.05 -3.75 -8.26
CA PRO A 83 -11.34 -4.43 -8.05
C PRO A 83 -11.16 -5.94 -7.90
N ALA A 84 -12.11 -6.59 -7.26
CA ALA A 84 -12.07 -8.05 -7.08
C ALA A 84 -12.10 -8.73 -8.45
N GLY A 85 -11.27 -9.71 -8.62
CA GLY A 85 -11.18 -10.42 -9.89
C GLY A 85 -10.19 -9.79 -10.86
N TRP A 86 -9.61 -8.65 -10.49
CA TRP A 86 -8.60 -7.99 -11.31
C TRP A 86 -7.25 -8.25 -10.68
N GLU A 87 -6.22 -8.01 -11.46
CA GLU A 87 -4.87 -8.27 -11.01
C GLU A 87 -3.98 -7.12 -11.41
N ILE A 88 -3.04 -6.74 -10.58
CA ILE A 88 -2.11 -5.68 -10.91
C ILE A 88 -0.91 -6.33 -11.57
N VAL A 89 -0.62 -5.88 -12.80
CA VAL A 89 0.48 -6.42 -13.56
C VAL A 89 1.48 -5.32 -13.87
N THR A 90 2.76 -5.60 -13.66
CA THR A 90 3.80 -4.62 -13.95
C THR A 90 4.61 -5.16 -15.11
N VAL A 91 4.70 -4.39 -16.19
CA VAL A 91 5.45 -4.81 -17.36
C VAL A 91 6.32 -3.68 -17.87
N ARG A 92 7.31 -4.01 -18.67
CA ARG A 92 8.16 -3.01 -19.29
C ARG A 92 7.80 -2.96 -20.74
N LEU A 93 7.45 -1.80 -21.22
CA LEU A 93 7.00 -1.61 -22.59
C LEU A 93 7.58 -0.32 -23.17
N PRO A 94 7.71 -0.24 -24.49
CA PRO A 94 8.04 1.03 -25.12
C PRO A 94 6.97 2.07 -24.76
N VAL A 95 7.33 3.31 -24.78
CA VAL A 95 6.43 4.38 -24.35
C VAL A 95 5.09 4.35 -25.06
N GLU A 96 5.10 4.15 -26.37
CA GLU A 96 3.86 4.15 -27.12
C GLU A 96 2.95 2.99 -26.74
N ASP A 97 3.54 1.82 -26.44
CA ASP A 97 2.74 0.67 -26.05
C ASP A 97 2.22 0.83 -24.62
N ALA A 98 3.01 1.49 -23.76
CA ALA A 98 2.57 1.75 -22.40
C ALA A 98 1.35 2.65 -22.38
N ALA A 99 1.28 3.62 -23.30
CA ALA A 99 0.13 4.50 -23.38
C ALA A 99 -1.13 3.73 -23.76
N ASP A 100 -1.01 2.77 -24.68
CA ASP A 100 -2.13 1.95 -25.09
C ASP A 100 -2.65 1.08 -23.93
N VAL A 101 -1.74 0.54 -23.13
CA VAL A 101 -2.12 -0.29 -22.00
C VAL A 101 -2.83 0.54 -20.94
N ARG A 102 -2.36 1.78 -20.69
CA ARG A 102 -2.99 2.64 -19.72
C ARG A 102 -4.38 3.04 -20.18
N GLU A 103 -4.57 3.22 -21.47
CA GLU A 103 -5.87 3.57 -21.99
C GLU A 103 -6.82 2.38 -21.82
N LEU A 104 -6.35 1.17 -22.07
CA LEU A 104 -7.16 -0.02 -21.90
C LEU A 104 -7.59 -0.16 -20.45
N GLU A 105 -6.67 0.06 -19.52
CA GLU A 105 -6.97 -0.04 -18.09
C GLU A 105 -8.03 0.99 -17.72
N ARG A 106 -7.88 2.22 -18.20
CA ARG A 106 -8.83 3.28 -17.88
C ARG A 106 -10.20 2.94 -18.41
N ASP A 107 -10.29 2.45 -19.65
CA ASP A 107 -11.56 2.11 -20.23
C ASP A 107 -12.26 1.00 -19.47
N ARG A 108 -11.49 0.00 -19.02
CA ARG A 108 -12.06 -1.11 -18.27
C ARG A 108 -12.53 -0.66 -16.89
N LEU A 109 -11.78 0.22 -16.25
CA LEU A 109 -12.18 0.72 -14.94
C LEU A 109 -13.42 1.60 -15.06
N ASP A 110 -13.50 2.43 -16.10
CA ASP A 110 -14.65 3.29 -16.29
C ASP A 110 -15.91 2.43 -16.51
N ALA A 111 -15.79 1.39 -17.32
CA ALA A 111 -16.91 0.50 -17.57
C ALA A 111 -17.35 -0.21 -16.28
N PHE A 112 -16.38 -0.62 -15.45
CA PHE A 112 -16.67 -1.28 -14.19
C PHE A 112 -17.42 -0.34 -13.25
N LEU A 113 -16.98 0.93 -13.18
CA LEU A 113 -17.60 1.90 -12.30
C LEU A 113 -19.02 2.24 -12.76
N ILE A 114 -19.24 2.30 -14.07
CA ILE A 114 -20.56 2.57 -14.61
C ILE A 114 -21.50 1.43 -14.24
N GLU A 115 -21.03 0.19 -14.37
CA GLU A 115 -21.84 -0.95 -14.02
C GLU A 115 -22.18 -0.92 -12.54
N LYS A 116 -21.26 -0.55 -11.71
CA LYS A 116 -21.50 -0.51 -10.29
C LYS A 116 -22.50 0.57 -9.92
N SER A 117 -22.54 1.62 -10.68
CA SER A 117 -23.43 2.73 -10.39
C SER A 117 -24.87 2.44 -10.82
N ALA A 118 -25.05 1.52 -11.70
CA ALA A 118 -26.39 1.23 -12.22
C ALA A 118 -27.27 0.43 -11.20
#